data_6ac638836a6f30f7e8bdb33ae31de898
#
_entry.id   6ac638836a6f30f7e8bdb33ae31de898
#
_cell.length_a   1.000
_cell.length_b   1.000
_cell.length_c   1.000
_cell.angle_alpha   90.00
_cell.angle_beta   90.00
_cell.angle_gamma   90.00
#
_symmetry.space_group_name_H-M   'P 1'
#
loop_
_entity.id
_entity.type
_entity.pdbx_description
1 polymer ?
#
loop_
_entity_poly.entity_id
_entity_poly.type
_entity_poly.pdbx_seq_one_letter_code
_entity_poly.pdbx_strand_id
1 'polypeptide(L)'
;MGNSANTGGSRYVDIAEQLFAEVREGKYSAHRSFPSLSMIMRRFGVARATAAKCVDELKRLGVIQASSRSRFEVVRRNRTIGLILPGVAYSEFFSAVMDGISQSCQKAGYSLLFGNVYSASHAVRAQQAKDLAMDFANKGVAGVIFQPIEFVSNATRINNEILSILTGVNIPVVLIDSDVVSVSDHRQFDLVGINNFDAGRRLAEHLIDKGAKNIHFLMRRYWSSSVRNRLYGLKSAILMRGGG
;
A
#
# COMPACT_ATOMS: atom_id res chain seq x y z
N MET A 1 -23.04 -7.54 -49.51
CA MET A 1 -21.69 -7.02 -49.27
C MET A 1 -21.58 -6.71 -47.78
N GLY A 2 -21.10 -7.64 -47.03
CA GLY A 2 -21.05 -7.58 -45.56
C GLY A 2 -19.76 -6.87 -45.08
N ASN A 3 -19.95 -5.97 -44.17
CA ASN A 3 -18.94 -5.13 -43.57
C ASN A 3 -18.19 -5.94 -42.48
N SER A 4 -17.02 -6.49 -42.80
CA SER A 4 -16.12 -7.17 -41.86
C SER A 4 -14.95 -6.23 -41.45
N ALA A 5 -15.26 -5.20 -40.68
CA ALA A 5 -14.26 -4.32 -40.13
C ALA A 5 -14.61 -4.01 -38.69
N ASN A 6 -13.99 -4.68 -37.77
CA ASN A 6 -13.56 -4.26 -36.42
C ASN A 6 -13.49 -5.41 -35.39
N THR A 7 -12.88 -6.55 -35.73
CA THR A 7 -12.66 -7.66 -34.78
C THR A 7 -11.22 -7.76 -34.27
N GLY A 8 -10.32 -6.92 -34.72
CA GLY A 8 -8.91 -6.99 -34.34
C GLY A 8 -8.56 -6.31 -33.00
N GLY A 9 -9.37 -5.33 -32.56
CA GLY A 9 -9.13 -4.57 -31.33
C GLY A 9 -9.52 -5.32 -30.06
N SER A 10 -10.57 -6.12 -30.12
CA SER A 10 -11.06 -6.93 -29.00
C SER A 10 -10.21 -8.19 -28.79
N ARG A 11 -9.82 -8.86 -29.87
CA ARG A 11 -9.22 -10.20 -29.82
C ARG A 11 -7.85 -10.30 -29.14
N TYR A 12 -6.99 -9.26 -29.23
CA TYR A 12 -5.71 -9.30 -28.51
C TYR A 12 -5.88 -9.04 -27.01
N VAL A 13 -6.89 -8.26 -26.62
CA VAL A 13 -7.25 -8.02 -25.23
C VAL A 13 -7.74 -9.31 -24.58
N ASP A 14 -8.69 -10.00 -25.24
CA ASP A 14 -9.23 -11.28 -24.74
C ASP A 14 -8.13 -12.33 -24.55
N ILE A 15 -7.18 -12.39 -25.50
CA ILE A 15 -6.01 -13.29 -25.39
C ILE A 15 -5.08 -12.87 -24.24
N ALA A 16 -4.85 -11.57 -24.07
CA ALA A 16 -4.03 -11.06 -22.98
C ALA A 16 -4.66 -11.36 -21.62
N GLU A 17 -5.97 -11.17 -21.49
CA GLU A 17 -6.72 -11.50 -20.27
C GLU A 17 -6.66 -12.99 -19.94
N GLN A 18 -6.83 -13.86 -20.94
CA GLN A 18 -6.73 -15.30 -20.75
C GLN A 18 -5.32 -15.72 -20.31
N LEU A 19 -4.27 -15.20 -20.96
CA LEU A 19 -2.89 -15.49 -20.58
C LEU A 19 -2.56 -14.91 -19.21
N PHE A 20 -3.11 -13.74 -18.87
CA PHE A 20 -2.98 -13.15 -17.54
C PHE A 20 -3.62 -14.02 -16.46
N ALA A 21 -4.82 -14.55 -16.71
CA ALA A 21 -5.49 -15.48 -15.81
C ALA A 21 -4.62 -16.75 -15.59
N GLU A 22 -4.05 -17.30 -16.65
CA GLU A 22 -3.15 -18.46 -16.57
C GLU A 22 -1.85 -18.19 -15.77
N VAL A 23 -1.31 -16.96 -15.87
CA VAL A 23 -0.20 -16.51 -15.01
C VAL A 23 -0.62 -16.48 -13.56
N ARG A 24 -1.82 -15.94 -13.26
CA ARG A 24 -2.36 -15.90 -11.90
C ARG A 24 -2.61 -17.29 -11.31
N GLU A 25 -3.05 -18.25 -12.12
CA GLU A 25 -3.24 -19.64 -11.75
C GLU A 25 -1.91 -20.41 -11.59
N GLY A 26 -0.77 -19.76 -11.86
CA GLY A 26 0.56 -20.39 -11.72
C GLY A 26 0.89 -21.39 -12.82
N LYS A 27 0.20 -21.39 -13.97
CA LYS A 27 0.48 -22.30 -15.10
C LYS A 27 1.88 -22.17 -15.67
N TYR A 28 2.51 -21.02 -15.45
CA TYR A 28 3.87 -20.73 -15.90
C TYR A 28 4.80 -20.57 -14.70
N SER A 29 5.66 -21.55 -14.48
CA SER A 29 6.59 -21.66 -13.35
C SER A 29 8.04 -21.75 -13.82
N ALA A 30 8.98 -21.94 -12.88
CA ALA A 30 10.38 -22.17 -13.21
C ALA A 30 10.61 -23.33 -14.20
N HIS A 31 9.69 -24.29 -14.22
CA HIS A 31 9.76 -25.48 -15.10
C HIS A 31 8.87 -25.37 -16.34
N ARG A 32 8.07 -24.30 -16.45
CA ARG A 32 7.15 -24.10 -17.59
C ARG A 32 7.19 -22.64 -18.01
N SER A 33 8.00 -22.36 -19.03
CA SER A 33 8.19 -21.02 -19.56
C SER A 33 6.91 -20.43 -20.16
N PHE A 34 6.78 -19.10 -20.13
CA PHE A 34 5.70 -18.40 -20.83
C PHE A 34 5.77 -18.65 -22.35
N PRO A 35 4.63 -18.78 -23.06
CA PRO A 35 4.64 -19.11 -24.47
C PRO A 35 5.34 -18.04 -25.32
N SER A 36 6.12 -18.47 -26.30
CA SER A 36 6.71 -17.60 -27.30
C SER A 36 5.65 -17.02 -28.23
N LEU A 37 6.00 -15.97 -28.99
CA LEU A 37 5.10 -15.33 -29.95
C LEU A 37 4.51 -16.36 -30.94
N SER A 38 5.33 -17.29 -31.45
CA SER A 38 4.89 -18.36 -32.36
C SER A 38 3.93 -19.36 -31.70
N MET A 39 4.13 -19.64 -30.43
CA MET A 39 3.21 -20.49 -29.67
C MET A 39 1.84 -19.81 -29.43
N ILE A 40 1.85 -18.51 -29.17
CA ILE A 40 0.60 -17.71 -29.04
C ILE A 40 -0.14 -17.69 -30.37
N MET A 41 0.56 -17.41 -31.46
CA MET A 41 -0.03 -17.44 -32.82
C MET A 41 -0.71 -18.78 -33.09
N ARG A 42 0.00 -19.91 -32.89
CA ARG A 42 -0.52 -21.25 -33.13
C ARG A 42 -1.67 -21.62 -32.21
N ARG A 43 -1.59 -21.29 -30.94
CA ARG A 43 -2.59 -21.65 -29.94
C ARG A 43 -3.92 -20.92 -30.14
N PHE A 44 -3.87 -19.64 -30.49
CA PHE A 44 -5.03 -18.79 -30.63
C PHE A 44 -5.47 -18.55 -32.06
N GLY A 45 -4.76 -19.11 -33.04
CA GLY A 45 -5.08 -18.97 -34.46
C GLY A 45 -5.05 -17.50 -34.92
N VAL A 46 -4.06 -16.73 -34.46
CA VAL A 46 -3.99 -15.29 -34.74
C VAL A 46 -2.73 -14.92 -35.51
N ALA A 47 -2.82 -13.80 -36.27
CA ALA A 47 -1.67 -13.24 -36.97
C ALA A 47 -0.61 -12.73 -36.02
N ARG A 48 0.63 -12.63 -36.50
CA ARG A 48 1.80 -12.15 -35.74
C ARG A 48 1.56 -10.78 -35.09
N ALA A 49 0.90 -9.87 -35.82
CA ALA A 49 0.60 -8.52 -35.30
C ALA A 49 -0.33 -8.56 -34.08
N THR A 50 -1.35 -9.43 -34.08
CA THR A 50 -2.27 -9.61 -32.95
C THR A 50 -1.56 -10.23 -31.74
N ALA A 51 -0.73 -11.27 -31.98
CA ALA A 51 0.05 -11.88 -30.92
C ALA A 51 1.07 -10.91 -30.34
N ALA A 52 1.70 -10.07 -31.16
CA ALA A 52 2.63 -9.03 -30.69
C ALA A 52 1.93 -7.99 -29.81
N LYS A 53 0.75 -7.47 -30.22
CA LYS A 53 -0.05 -6.55 -29.40
C LYS A 53 -0.42 -7.16 -28.05
N CYS A 54 -0.78 -8.44 -28.03
CA CYS A 54 -1.06 -9.15 -26.77
C CYS A 54 0.17 -9.20 -25.85
N VAL A 55 1.33 -9.54 -26.39
CA VAL A 55 2.59 -9.57 -25.62
C VAL A 55 2.97 -8.17 -25.14
N ASP A 56 2.81 -7.14 -25.95
CA ASP A 56 3.11 -5.77 -25.56
C ASP A 56 2.19 -5.27 -24.45
N GLU A 57 0.91 -5.65 -24.49
CA GLU A 57 -0.06 -5.36 -23.41
C GLU A 57 0.34 -6.06 -22.11
N LEU A 58 0.70 -7.35 -22.16
CA LEU A 58 1.17 -8.08 -20.99
C LEU A 58 2.48 -7.51 -20.40
N LYS A 59 3.38 -6.99 -21.26
CA LYS A 59 4.58 -6.26 -20.83
C LYS A 59 4.20 -4.92 -20.19
N ARG A 60 3.30 -4.15 -20.81
CA ARG A 60 2.79 -2.89 -20.27
C ARG A 60 2.17 -3.07 -18.88
N LEU A 61 1.43 -4.16 -18.69
CA LEU A 61 0.85 -4.56 -17.40
C LEU A 61 1.90 -5.12 -16.43
N GLY A 62 3.18 -5.26 -16.84
CA GLY A 62 4.23 -5.83 -16.01
C GLY A 62 4.00 -7.29 -15.64
N VAL A 63 3.29 -8.05 -16.47
CA VAL A 63 3.00 -9.48 -16.26
C VAL A 63 4.14 -10.35 -16.77
N ILE A 64 4.74 -9.94 -17.86
CA ILE A 64 5.88 -10.62 -18.49
C ILE A 64 6.98 -9.64 -18.84
N GLN A 65 8.21 -10.14 -18.95
CA GLN A 65 9.36 -9.41 -19.49
C GLN A 65 10.09 -10.23 -20.54
N ALA A 66 10.89 -9.58 -21.38
CA ALA A 66 11.74 -10.29 -22.33
C ALA A 66 12.93 -10.92 -21.58
N SER A 67 13.09 -12.23 -21.74
CA SER A 67 14.23 -12.97 -21.19
C SER A 67 15.36 -13.12 -22.26
N SER A 68 14.96 -13.12 -23.54
CA SER A 68 15.87 -13.11 -24.71
C SER A 68 15.12 -12.60 -25.93
N ARG A 69 15.79 -12.54 -27.11
CA ARG A 69 15.17 -12.05 -28.38
C ARG A 69 13.82 -12.68 -28.75
N SER A 70 13.50 -13.87 -28.24
CA SER A 70 12.26 -14.59 -28.60
C SER A 70 11.58 -15.28 -27.42
N ARG A 71 12.08 -15.11 -26.21
CA ARG A 71 11.53 -15.73 -25.00
C ARG A 71 10.99 -14.68 -24.05
N PHE A 72 9.87 -15.01 -23.43
CA PHE A 72 9.26 -14.22 -22.37
C PHE A 72 9.28 -15.04 -21.08
N GLU A 73 9.46 -14.35 -19.98
CA GLU A 73 9.29 -14.91 -18.65
C GLU A 73 8.27 -14.12 -17.88
N VAL A 74 7.54 -14.82 -17.03
CA VAL A 74 6.59 -14.19 -16.11
C VAL A 74 7.38 -13.36 -15.12
N VAL A 75 7.04 -12.08 -15.03
CA VAL A 75 7.53 -11.24 -13.95
C VAL A 75 6.98 -11.82 -12.67
N ARG A 76 7.81 -12.50 -11.92
CA ARG A 76 7.45 -12.97 -10.59
C ARG A 76 7.31 -11.75 -9.71
N ARG A 77 6.11 -11.18 -9.66
CA ARG A 77 5.82 -10.22 -8.61
C ARG A 77 6.05 -10.94 -7.30
N ASN A 78 6.97 -10.43 -6.54
CA ASN A 78 7.13 -10.88 -5.16
C ASN A 78 5.75 -10.76 -4.50
N ARG A 79 5.21 -11.86 -4.01
CA ARG A 79 3.91 -11.88 -3.31
C ARG A 79 4.10 -11.68 -1.81
N THR A 80 5.04 -10.85 -1.45
CA THR A 80 5.34 -10.51 -0.07
C THR A 80 4.98 -9.07 0.19
N ILE A 81 4.15 -8.82 1.19
CA ILE A 81 3.87 -7.49 1.72
C ILE A 81 4.75 -7.27 2.94
N GLY A 82 5.50 -6.19 2.93
CA GLY A 82 6.28 -5.76 4.08
C GLY A 82 5.43 -4.99 5.09
N LEU A 83 5.67 -5.22 6.37
CA LEU A 83 5.03 -4.47 7.47
C LEU A 83 6.07 -3.71 8.27
N ILE A 84 5.91 -2.40 8.38
CA ILE A 84 6.69 -1.53 9.28
C ILE A 84 5.71 -0.95 10.30
N LEU A 85 5.66 -1.55 11.49
CA LEU A 85 4.74 -1.20 12.57
C LEU A 85 5.50 -0.94 13.89
N PRO A 86 5.99 0.29 14.11
CA PRO A 86 6.88 0.59 15.24
C PRO A 86 6.27 0.52 16.64
N GLY A 87 4.99 0.25 16.75
CA GLY A 87 4.26 0.28 18.02
C GLY A 87 3.52 -0.99 18.39
N VAL A 88 3.59 -2.04 17.56
CA VAL A 88 2.78 -3.26 17.68
C VAL A 88 2.86 -3.94 19.04
N ALA A 89 4.03 -3.98 19.63
CA ALA A 89 4.24 -4.72 20.88
C ALA A 89 3.55 -4.11 22.12
N TYR A 90 2.97 -2.92 22.00
CA TYR A 90 2.44 -2.18 23.15
C TYR A 90 0.93 -1.92 23.09
N SER A 91 0.22 -2.45 22.09
CA SER A 91 -1.19 -2.13 21.90
C SER A 91 -2.00 -3.32 21.40
N GLU A 92 -3.04 -3.69 22.17
CA GLU A 92 -4.04 -4.67 21.75
C GLU A 92 -4.74 -4.25 20.43
N PHE A 93 -4.84 -2.93 20.17
CA PHE A 93 -5.38 -2.40 18.93
C PHE A 93 -4.62 -2.93 17.71
N PHE A 94 -3.27 -2.95 17.77
CA PHE A 94 -2.47 -3.44 16.65
C PHE A 94 -2.55 -4.95 16.46
N SER A 95 -2.85 -5.73 17.49
CA SER A 95 -3.12 -7.17 17.33
C SER A 95 -4.30 -7.42 16.40
N ALA A 96 -5.42 -6.73 16.60
CA ALA A 96 -6.60 -6.85 15.74
C ALA A 96 -6.32 -6.36 14.28
N VAL A 97 -5.54 -5.29 14.14
CA VAL A 97 -5.10 -4.79 12.82
C VAL A 97 -4.23 -5.82 12.11
N MET A 98 -3.27 -6.42 12.81
CA MET A 98 -2.39 -7.47 12.28
C MET A 98 -3.16 -8.70 11.83
N ASP A 99 -4.15 -9.13 12.60
CA ASP A 99 -5.03 -10.24 12.23
C ASP A 99 -5.79 -9.94 10.93
N GLY A 100 -6.36 -8.76 10.81
CA GLY A 100 -7.06 -8.31 9.60
C GLY A 100 -6.15 -8.26 8.38
N ILE A 101 -4.95 -7.73 8.51
CA ILE A 101 -3.93 -7.68 7.44
C ILE A 101 -3.53 -9.11 7.05
N SER A 102 -3.23 -9.97 8.03
CA SER A 102 -2.83 -11.35 7.80
C SER A 102 -3.87 -12.15 7.03
N GLN A 103 -5.13 -12.09 7.48
CA GLN A 103 -6.24 -12.77 6.80
C GLN A 103 -6.45 -12.25 5.37
N SER A 104 -6.36 -10.94 5.17
CA SER A 104 -6.52 -10.32 3.84
C SER A 104 -5.39 -10.72 2.90
N CYS A 105 -4.15 -10.71 3.35
CA CYS A 105 -3.00 -11.16 2.58
C CYS A 105 -3.10 -12.64 2.23
N GLN A 106 -3.46 -13.49 3.18
CA GLN A 106 -3.64 -14.94 2.95
C GLN A 106 -4.72 -15.20 1.89
N LYS A 107 -5.88 -14.56 1.99
CA LYS A 107 -6.95 -14.67 0.98
C LYS A 107 -6.50 -14.23 -0.40
N ALA A 108 -5.66 -13.22 -0.49
CA ALA A 108 -5.12 -12.68 -1.74
C ALA A 108 -3.87 -13.44 -2.24
N GLY A 109 -3.39 -14.43 -1.51
CA GLY A 109 -2.20 -15.22 -1.86
C GLY A 109 -0.88 -14.47 -1.66
N TYR A 110 -0.85 -13.52 -0.71
CA TYR A 110 0.36 -12.82 -0.30
C TYR A 110 0.89 -13.35 1.02
N SER A 111 2.21 -13.38 1.15
CA SER A 111 2.91 -13.60 2.42
C SER A 111 3.19 -12.27 3.10
N LEU A 112 3.27 -12.26 4.43
CA LEU A 112 3.70 -11.10 5.18
C LEU A 112 5.17 -11.23 5.58
N LEU A 113 5.93 -10.16 5.42
CA LEU A 113 7.28 -10.02 5.95
C LEU A 113 7.26 -8.96 7.04
N PHE A 114 7.48 -9.43 8.26
CA PHE A 114 7.47 -8.61 9.45
C PHE A 114 8.87 -8.55 10.05
N GLY A 115 9.36 -7.34 10.34
CA GLY A 115 10.64 -7.13 10.99
C GLY A 115 10.47 -6.60 12.40
N ASN A 116 11.48 -6.83 13.21
CA ASN A 116 11.50 -6.33 14.58
C ASN A 116 11.83 -4.83 14.60
N VAL A 117 10.81 -4.02 14.92
CA VAL A 117 10.95 -2.57 15.17
C VAL A 117 10.58 -2.30 16.64
N TYR A 118 11.17 -3.07 17.53
CA TYR A 118 10.87 -3.04 18.94
C TYR A 118 12.05 -2.49 19.74
N SER A 119 11.87 -1.34 20.35
CA SER A 119 12.80 -0.79 21.34
C SER A 119 12.09 0.23 22.23
N ALA A 120 12.48 0.31 23.48
CA ALA A 120 12.07 1.40 24.37
C ALA A 120 12.63 2.76 23.89
N SER A 121 13.77 2.76 23.20
CA SER A 121 14.37 3.95 22.61
C SER A 121 13.72 4.31 21.27
N HIS A 122 13.17 5.51 21.16
CA HIS A 122 12.62 6.04 19.91
C HIS A 122 13.64 6.13 18.78
N ALA A 123 14.90 6.48 19.10
CA ALA A 123 15.99 6.58 18.13
C ALA A 123 16.32 5.21 17.54
N VAL A 124 16.38 4.17 18.37
CA VAL A 124 16.63 2.78 17.93
C VAL A 124 15.49 2.29 17.05
N ARG A 125 14.23 2.53 17.45
CA ARG A 125 13.07 2.17 16.61
C ARG A 125 13.11 2.85 15.24
N ALA A 126 13.47 4.13 15.20
CA ALA A 126 13.59 4.87 13.95
C ALA A 126 14.67 4.27 13.04
N GLN A 127 15.80 3.87 13.58
CA GLN A 127 16.86 3.22 12.81
C GLN A 127 16.42 1.82 12.33
N GLN A 128 15.84 1.02 13.21
CA GLN A 128 15.30 -0.30 12.85
C GLN A 128 14.26 -0.21 11.72
N ALA A 129 13.38 0.80 11.73
CA ALA A 129 12.40 1.00 10.66
C ALA A 129 13.06 1.36 9.33
N LYS A 130 14.14 2.16 9.33
CA LYS A 130 14.92 2.45 8.11
C LYS A 130 15.63 1.21 7.59
N ASP A 131 16.28 0.45 8.47
CA ASP A 131 16.98 -0.78 8.10
C ASP A 131 16.02 -1.79 7.49
N LEU A 132 14.81 -1.90 8.06
CA LEU A 132 13.75 -2.74 7.55
C LEU A 132 13.23 -2.27 6.19
N ALA A 133 13.09 -0.95 5.97
CA ALA A 133 12.72 -0.40 4.67
C ALA A 133 13.78 -0.71 3.61
N MET A 134 15.07 -0.61 3.93
CA MET A 134 16.16 -1.02 3.04
C MET A 134 16.14 -2.52 2.75
N ASP A 135 15.87 -3.37 3.73
CA ASP A 135 15.72 -4.81 3.54
C ASP A 135 14.54 -5.14 2.61
N PHE A 136 13.41 -4.46 2.78
CA PHE A 136 12.24 -4.61 1.91
C PHE A 136 12.52 -4.14 0.48
N ALA A 137 13.26 -3.02 0.32
CA ALA A 137 13.71 -2.54 -0.98
C ALA A 137 14.60 -3.55 -1.68
N ASN A 138 15.58 -4.11 -0.98
CA ASN A 138 16.51 -5.12 -1.50
C ASN A 138 15.78 -6.44 -1.86
N LYS A 139 14.79 -6.84 -1.09
CA LYS A 139 13.97 -8.03 -1.35
C LYS A 139 12.91 -7.83 -2.42
N GLY A 140 12.67 -6.59 -2.85
CA GLY A 140 11.68 -6.25 -3.86
C GLY A 140 10.28 -6.69 -3.46
N VAL A 141 9.83 -6.37 -2.23
CA VAL A 141 8.48 -6.71 -1.77
C VAL A 141 7.41 -6.08 -2.66
N ALA A 142 6.22 -6.68 -2.75
CA ALA A 142 5.15 -6.24 -3.61
C ALA A 142 4.53 -4.90 -3.17
N GLY A 143 4.65 -4.58 -1.91
CA GLY A 143 4.17 -3.34 -1.30
C GLY A 143 4.51 -3.31 0.18
N VAL A 144 4.36 -2.16 0.81
CA VAL A 144 4.61 -1.98 2.24
C VAL A 144 3.40 -1.32 2.90
N ILE A 145 2.99 -1.85 4.03
CA ILE A 145 2.08 -1.21 4.97
C ILE A 145 2.94 -0.58 6.06
N PHE A 146 2.84 0.72 6.20
CA PHE A 146 3.70 1.50 7.07
C PHE A 146 2.90 2.33 8.07
N GLN A 147 3.15 2.10 9.37
CA GLN A 147 2.74 3.03 10.42
C GLN A 147 3.89 4.04 10.64
N PRO A 148 3.66 5.33 10.41
CA PRO A 148 4.67 6.35 10.63
C PRO A 148 5.25 6.33 12.05
N ILE A 149 6.54 6.64 12.15
CA ILE A 149 7.22 6.88 13.44
C ILE A 149 6.63 8.13 14.08
N GLU A 150 6.29 8.04 15.35
CA GLU A 150 5.66 9.10 16.12
C GLU A 150 6.41 9.42 17.40
N PHE A 151 6.02 10.52 18.06
CA PHE A 151 6.52 10.96 19.36
C PHE A 151 8.02 11.25 19.43
N VAL A 152 8.62 11.61 18.29
CA VAL A 152 10.01 12.10 18.21
C VAL A 152 10.05 13.47 17.50
N SER A 153 10.99 14.33 17.86
CA SER A 153 11.09 15.70 17.33
C SER A 153 11.35 15.76 15.82
N ASN A 154 11.98 14.73 15.27
CA ASN A 154 12.34 14.62 13.85
C ASN A 154 11.53 13.56 13.09
N ALA A 155 10.33 13.22 13.58
CA ALA A 155 9.45 12.20 12.99
C ALA A 155 9.23 12.40 11.49
N THR A 156 8.90 13.62 11.07
CA THR A 156 8.68 13.95 9.64
C THR A 156 9.90 13.59 8.78
N ARG A 157 11.10 13.99 9.21
CA ARG A 157 12.32 13.68 8.46
C ARG A 157 12.56 12.16 8.36
N ILE A 158 12.42 11.45 9.48
CA ILE A 158 12.60 9.99 9.51
C ILE A 158 11.61 9.28 8.60
N ASN A 159 10.33 9.65 8.68
CA ASN A 159 9.28 9.05 7.87
C ASN A 159 9.51 9.31 6.37
N ASN A 160 9.91 10.53 6.00
CA ASN A 160 10.24 10.86 4.62
C ASN A 160 11.46 10.08 4.10
N GLU A 161 12.48 9.85 4.93
CA GLU A 161 13.62 9.00 4.58
C GLU A 161 13.18 7.56 4.31
N ILE A 162 12.34 6.97 5.18
CA ILE A 162 11.77 5.63 4.98
C ILE A 162 10.96 5.55 3.68
N LEU A 163 10.08 6.51 3.46
CA LEU A 163 9.26 6.57 2.25
C LEU A 163 10.11 6.72 0.99
N SER A 164 11.14 7.56 1.03
CA SER A 164 12.06 7.75 -0.10
C SER A 164 12.83 6.48 -0.46
N ILE A 165 13.23 5.68 0.52
CA ILE A 165 13.88 4.37 0.29
C ILE A 165 12.93 3.46 -0.51
N LEU A 166 11.68 3.36 -0.11
CA LEU A 166 10.70 2.46 -0.73
C LEU A 166 10.25 2.95 -2.11
N THR A 167 9.91 4.24 -2.22
CA THR A 167 9.42 4.83 -3.48
C THR A 167 10.52 4.96 -4.51
N GLY A 168 11.78 5.16 -4.09
CA GLY A 168 12.94 5.19 -4.98
C GLY A 168 13.16 3.91 -5.79
N VAL A 169 12.60 2.79 -5.34
CA VAL A 169 12.59 1.50 -6.05
C VAL A 169 11.18 1.08 -6.49
N ASN A 170 10.24 2.04 -6.57
CA ASN A 170 8.85 1.85 -7.01
C ASN A 170 8.05 0.84 -6.18
N ILE A 171 8.33 0.70 -4.89
CA ILE A 171 7.49 -0.09 -3.97
C ILE A 171 6.31 0.77 -3.53
N PRO A 172 5.05 0.36 -3.80
CA PRO A 172 3.87 1.07 -3.31
C PRO A 172 3.76 0.99 -1.79
N VAL A 173 3.36 2.11 -1.18
CA VAL A 173 3.22 2.23 0.27
C VAL A 173 1.80 2.67 0.61
N VAL A 174 1.22 2.00 1.60
CA VAL A 174 -0.03 2.40 2.25
C VAL A 174 0.28 2.73 3.71
N LEU A 175 -0.13 3.91 4.15
CA LEU A 175 -0.01 4.35 5.53
C LEU A 175 -1.16 3.80 6.37
N ILE A 176 -0.91 3.52 7.63
CA ILE A 176 -1.97 3.17 8.59
C ILE A 176 -1.93 4.06 9.82
N ASP A 177 -3.11 4.33 10.38
CA ASP A 177 -3.39 5.10 11.60
C ASP A 177 -3.06 6.59 11.49
N SER A 178 -1.88 6.97 11.03
CA SER A 178 -1.49 8.38 10.94
C SER A 178 -0.81 8.74 9.61
N ASP A 179 -0.91 10.01 9.25
CA ASP A 179 -0.34 10.57 8.03
C ASP A 179 1.03 11.20 8.31
N VAL A 180 1.87 11.23 7.31
CA VAL A 180 3.22 11.85 7.36
C VAL A 180 3.22 13.32 6.98
N VAL A 181 2.14 13.81 6.33
CA VAL A 181 2.06 15.18 5.84
C VAL A 181 1.36 16.12 6.80
N SER A 182 1.68 17.42 6.66
CA SER A 182 0.93 18.51 7.30
C SER A 182 -0.47 18.62 6.69
N VAL A 183 -1.42 19.20 7.44
CA VAL A 183 -2.81 19.43 6.99
C VAL A 183 -2.89 20.26 5.70
N SER A 184 -1.86 21.07 5.44
CA SER A 184 -1.78 21.94 4.25
C SER A 184 -1.26 21.28 2.99
N ASP A 185 -0.66 20.09 3.10
CA ASP A 185 -0.02 19.40 1.97
C ASP A 185 -0.97 18.38 1.37
N HIS A 186 -0.90 18.19 0.04
CA HIS A 186 -1.62 17.13 -0.62
C HIS A 186 -1.09 15.76 -0.18
N ARG A 187 -1.99 14.82 0.07
CA ARG A 187 -1.62 13.42 0.36
C ARG A 187 -0.89 12.82 -0.83
N GLN A 188 0.29 12.28 -0.55
CA GLN A 188 1.08 11.54 -1.54
C GLN A 188 0.86 10.02 -1.43
N PHE A 189 0.32 9.54 -0.31
CA PHE A 189 0.13 8.12 0.00
C PHE A 189 -1.30 7.85 0.44
N ASP A 190 -1.79 6.67 0.12
CA ASP A 190 -3.05 6.19 0.67
C ASP A 190 -2.92 5.98 2.18
N LEU A 191 -3.97 6.36 2.91
CA LEU A 191 -4.04 6.22 4.36
C LEU A 191 -5.28 5.42 4.75
N VAL A 192 -5.06 4.34 5.49
CA VAL A 192 -6.13 3.58 6.16
C VAL A 192 -6.14 3.94 7.64
N GLY A 193 -7.22 4.55 8.10
CA GLY A 193 -7.36 4.99 9.49
C GLY A 193 -8.76 5.49 9.77
N ILE A 194 -9.01 5.91 11.01
CA ILE A 194 -10.26 6.55 11.38
C ILE A 194 -10.25 8.04 11.05
N ASN A 195 -11.43 8.65 10.92
CA ASN A 195 -11.54 10.09 10.84
C ASN A 195 -11.29 10.72 12.22
N ASN A 196 -10.04 11.03 12.51
CA ASN A 196 -9.62 11.55 13.81
C ASN A 196 -10.19 12.94 14.11
N PHE A 197 -10.44 13.77 13.09
CA PHE A 197 -11.11 15.05 13.29
C PHE A 197 -12.55 14.85 13.77
N ASP A 198 -13.31 13.98 13.08
CA ASP A 198 -14.68 13.69 13.46
C ASP A 198 -14.76 13.01 14.83
N ALA A 199 -13.83 12.11 15.15
CA ALA A 199 -13.75 11.48 16.46
C ALA A 199 -13.55 12.51 17.58
N GLY A 200 -12.64 13.47 17.40
CA GLY A 200 -12.41 14.56 18.35
C GLY A 200 -13.62 15.48 18.49
N ARG A 201 -14.25 15.84 17.36
CA ARG A 201 -15.46 16.67 17.32
C ARG A 201 -16.62 16.00 18.08
N ARG A 202 -16.94 14.76 17.76
CA ARG A 202 -18.04 14.00 18.40
C ARG A 202 -17.83 13.81 19.89
N LEU A 203 -16.59 13.54 20.33
CA LEU A 203 -16.28 13.42 21.74
C LEU A 203 -16.51 14.73 22.48
N ALA A 204 -16.07 15.86 21.92
CA ALA A 204 -16.29 17.17 22.50
C ALA A 204 -17.78 17.52 22.56
N GLU A 205 -18.54 17.29 21.49
CA GLU A 205 -19.99 17.49 21.44
C GLU A 205 -20.69 16.68 22.56
N HIS A 206 -20.30 15.41 22.70
CA HIS A 206 -20.84 14.55 23.77
C HIS A 206 -20.56 15.12 25.18
N LEU A 207 -19.33 15.61 25.43
CA LEU A 207 -18.99 16.20 26.72
C LEU A 207 -19.79 17.47 26.99
N ILE A 208 -19.95 18.33 25.99
CA ILE A 208 -20.75 19.56 26.08
C ILE A 208 -22.21 19.22 26.36
N ASP A 209 -22.79 18.26 25.64
CA ASP A 209 -24.18 17.79 25.85
C ASP A 209 -24.41 17.20 27.26
N LYS A 210 -23.34 16.66 27.86
CA LYS A 210 -23.34 16.21 29.28
C LYS A 210 -23.10 17.32 30.30
N GLY A 211 -22.99 18.58 29.85
CA GLY A 211 -22.84 19.75 30.72
C GLY A 211 -21.39 20.06 31.12
N ALA A 212 -20.40 19.48 30.48
CA ALA A 212 -18.99 19.82 30.76
C ALA A 212 -18.71 21.29 30.40
N LYS A 213 -18.29 22.07 31.38
CA LYS A 213 -17.90 23.48 31.21
C LYS A 213 -16.43 23.65 30.89
N ASN A 214 -15.59 22.72 31.32
CA ASN A 214 -14.15 22.72 31.07
C ASN A 214 -13.75 21.38 30.48
N ILE A 215 -13.09 21.40 29.34
CA ILE A 215 -12.60 20.21 28.64
C ILE A 215 -11.08 20.30 28.55
N HIS A 216 -10.37 19.32 29.07
CA HIS A 216 -8.92 19.22 29.02
C HIS A 216 -8.51 18.16 28.00
N PHE A 217 -7.64 18.54 27.05
CA PHE A 217 -7.09 17.64 26.07
C PHE A 217 -5.65 17.24 26.48
N LEU A 218 -5.48 16.00 26.89
CA LEU A 218 -4.19 15.48 27.29
C LEU A 218 -3.42 14.94 26.08
N MET A 219 -2.18 15.40 25.86
CA MET A 219 -1.34 14.93 24.77
C MET A 219 0.13 14.89 25.15
N ARG A 220 0.89 14.05 24.43
CA ARG A 220 2.35 13.95 24.61
C ARG A 220 3.06 15.01 23.76
N ARG A 221 4.30 15.30 24.13
CA ARG A 221 5.20 16.11 23.28
C ARG A 221 5.45 15.37 21.95
N TYR A 222 5.59 16.10 20.84
CA TYR A 222 5.79 15.53 19.49
C TYR A 222 4.68 14.57 19.07
N TRP A 223 3.45 15.05 19.10
CA TRP A 223 2.24 14.30 18.74
C TRP A 223 2.17 13.88 17.28
N SER A 224 1.38 12.85 17.01
CA SER A 224 1.05 12.37 15.67
C SER A 224 0.02 13.26 14.95
N SER A 225 -0.14 13.06 13.63
CA SER A 225 -1.20 13.67 12.83
C SER A 225 -2.59 13.26 13.35
N SER A 226 -2.76 12.02 13.80
CA SER A 226 -4.03 11.51 14.37
C SER A 226 -4.43 12.28 15.64
N VAL A 227 -3.50 12.49 16.57
CA VAL A 227 -3.74 13.26 17.81
C VAL A 227 -4.05 14.73 17.49
N ARG A 228 -3.30 15.33 16.55
CA ARG A 228 -3.52 16.72 16.11
C ARG A 228 -4.92 16.90 15.53
N ASN A 229 -5.36 16.00 14.68
CA ASN A 229 -6.68 16.05 14.06
C ASN A 229 -7.79 15.91 15.10
N ARG A 230 -7.63 15.05 16.13
CA ARG A 230 -8.58 14.98 17.25
C ARG A 230 -8.68 16.32 18.00
N LEU A 231 -7.54 16.97 18.26
CA LEU A 231 -7.52 18.29 18.90
C LEU A 231 -8.24 19.34 18.03
N TYR A 232 -8.04 19.32 16.72
CA TYR A 232 -8.74 20.25 15.82
C TYR A 232 -10.25 19.99 15.79
N GLY A 233 -10.69 18.73 15.80
CA GLY A 233 -12.09 18.37 15.92
C GLY A 233 -12.72 18.87 17.22
N LEU A 234 -12.02 18.67 18.35
CA LEU A 234 -12.43 19.17 19.66
C LEU A 234 -12.59 20.71 19.64
N LYS A 235 -11.57 21.43 19.15
CA LYS A 235 -11.63 22.89 19.05
C LYS A 235 -12.77 23.36 18.16
N SER A 236 -13.01 22.69 17.04
CA SER A 236 -14.13 22.99 16.14
C SER A 236 -15.49 22.87 16.84
N ALA A 237 -15.70 21.79 17.61
CA ALA A 237 -16.95 21.61 18.37
C ALA A 237 -17.16 22.70 19.42
N ILE A 238 -16.11 23.07 20.15
CA ILE A 238 -16.17 24.14 21.15
C ILE A 238 -16.52 25.48 20.49
N LEU A 239 -15.87 25.82 19.37
CA LEU A 239 -16.14 27.07 18.66
C LEU A 239 -17.58 27.13 18.11
N MET A 240 -18.10 26.01 17.62
CA MET A 240 -19.46 25.96 17.04
C MET A 240 -20.57 25.97 18.10
N ARG A 241 -20.31 25.41 19.28
CA ARG A 241 -21.32 25.28 20.35
C ARG A 241 -21.05 26.16 21.57
N GLY A 242 -19.84 26.66 21.74
CA GLY A 242 -19.42 27.46 22.89
C GLY A 242 -19.36 29.00 22.61
N GLY A 243 -19.80 29.43 21.44
CA GLY A 243 -19.88 30.87 21.05
C GLY A 243 -21.15 31.55 21.55
N GLY A 244 -21.63 31.21 22.73
CA GLY A 244 -22.72 31.87 23.43
C GLY A 244 -22.27 32.36 24.79
#